data_2b70ce9ce41de08f4fbf3f106dd57963
#
_entry.id   2b70ce9ce41de08f4fbf3f106dd57963
#
_cell.length_a   1.000
_cell.length_b   1.000
_cell.length_c   1.000
_cell.angle_alpha   90.00
_cell.angle_beta   90.00
_cell.angle_gamma   90.00
#
_symmetry.space_group_name_H-M   'P 1'
#
loop_
_entity.id
_entity.type
_entity.pdbx_description
1 polymer ?
#
loop_
_entity_poly.entity_id
_entity_poly.type
_entity_poly.pdbx_seq_one_letter_code
_entity_poly.pdbx_strand_id
1 'polypeptide(L)'
;MEKEHYGFKNNIKETGFGFTLSLIGSKYKMTVLYALYISNNPIRYNQLKRMLGDISFKTLTNTLKELENDQLINRKEYPQVPPKVEYSLTEKGLSLIPVLDAICYWGEEQLEK
;
A
#
# COMPACT_ATOMS: atom_id res chain seq x y z
N MET A 1 15.03 22.11 14.77
CA MET A 1 14.56 22.47 13.88
C MET A 1 13.31 22.80 14.06
N GLU A 2 12.96 23.47 14.03
CA GLU A 2 12.00 23.79 14.06
C GLU A 2 11.29 23.66 13.31
N LYS A 3 10.56 23.68 13.34
CA LYS A 3 9.97 23.27 12.81
C LYS A 3 8.84 23.63 12.44
N GLU A 4 8.84 24.02 11.48
CA GLU A 4 7.78 24.24 10.78
C GLU A 4 7.24 23.01 10.25
N HIS A 5 7.51 21.85 10.59
CA HIS A 5 6.95 20.57 10.28
C HIS A 5 6.65 20.43 8.79
N TYR A 6 7.66 20.73 7.97
CA TYR A 6 7.63 20.34 6.57
C TYR A 6 6.43 20.89 5.81
N GLY A 7 6.19 22.15 5.97
CA GLY A 7 5.19 22.83 5.16
C GLY A 7 3.85 23.00 5.78
N PHE A 8 3.74 22.77 7.09
CA PHE A 8 2.47 22.99 7.75
C PHE A 8 2.08 24.46 7.65
N LYS A 9 0.85 24.71 7.31
CA LYS A 9 0.28 26.06 7.31
C LYS A 9 -0.91 26.07 8.22
N ASN A 10 -2.10 25.90 7.68
CA ASN A 10 -3.29 25.90 8.50
C ASN A 10 -4.05 24.60 8.42
N ASN A 11 -3.63 23.68 7.52
CA ASN A 11 -4.38 22.47 7.26
C ASN A 11 -3.39 21.33 7.11
N ILE A 12 -3.51 20.35 7.97
CA ILE A 12 -2.63 19.19 7.94
C ILE A 12 -2.66 18.49 6.58
N LYS A 13 -3.81 18.52 5.89
CA LYS A 13 -3.92 17.89 4.59
C LYS A 13 -2.96 18.46 3.55
N GLU A 14 -2.47 19.69 3.79
CA GLU A 14 -1.57 20.35 2.85
C GLU A 14 -0.12 20.08 3.15
N THR A 15 0.17 19.27 4.15
CA THR A 15 1.54 18.89 4.49
C THR A 15 1.95 17.62 3.75
N GLY A 16 3.24 17.30 3.78
CA GLY A 16 3.70 16.01 3.28
C GLY A 16 3.04 14.84 3.99
N PHE A 17 2.80 14.99 5.29
CA PHE A 17 2.09 13.97 6.05
C PHE A 17 0.68 13.76 5.48
N GLY A 18 -0.07 14.85 5.27
CA GLY A 18 -1.41 14.77 4.70
C GLY A 18 -1.42 14.18 3.31
N PHE A 19 -0.45 14.58 2.48
CA PHE A 19 -0.33 14.02 1.13
C PHE A 19 -0.13 12.51 1.19
N THR A 20 0.79 12.07 2.04
CA THR A 20 1.09 10.64 2.16
C THR A 20 -0.13 9.87 2.63
N LEU A 21 -0.85 10.40 3.63
CA LEU A 21 -2.06 9.75 4.09
C LEU A 21 -3.12 9.63 3.00
N SER A 22 -3.17 10.61 2.08
CA SER A 22 -4.12 10.50 0.98
C SER A 22 -3.84 9.31 0.09
N LEU A 23 -2.59 8.86 0.04
CA LEU A 23 -2.18 7.72 -0.78
C LEU A 23 -2.29 6.38 -0.05
N ILE A 24 -2.01 6.35 1.25
CA ILE A 24 -1.90 5.08 1.97
C ILE A 24 -2.69 5.04 3.27
N GLY A 25 -3.47 6.07 3.57
CA GLY A 25 -4.05 6.24 4.91
C GLY A 25 -5.24 5.35 5.24
N SER A 26 -5.68 4.50 4.34
CA SER A 26 -6.76 3.58 4.66
C SER A 26 -6.20 2.28 5.21
N LYS A 27 -7.05 1.56 5.93
CA LYS A 27 -6.64 0.31 6.56
C LYS A 27 -6.01 -0.67 5.59
N TYR A 28 -6.57 -0.79 4.40
CA TYR A 28 -6.14 -1.84 3.50
C TYR A 28 -5.09 -1.42 2.49
N LYS A 29 -4.92 -0.11 2.25
CA LYS A 29 -3.91 0.32 1.27
C LYS A 29 -2.51 -0.05 1.71
N MET A 30 -2.16 0.28 2.95
CA MET A 30 -0.83 -0.08 3.46
C MET A 30 -0.67 -1.58 3.52
N THR A 31 -1.73 -2.30 3.91
CA THR A 31 -1.65 -3.75 4.02
C THR A 31 -1.41 -4.40 2.66
N VAL A 32 -2.09 -3.91 1.62
CA VAL A 32 -1.88 -4.43 0.27
C VAL A 32 -0.43 -4.18 -0.17
N LEU A 33 0.05 -2.95 0.03
CA LEU A 33 1.41 -2.60 -0.38
C LEU A 33 2.42 -3.49 0.34
N TYR A 34 2.23 -3.70 1.63
CA TYR A 34 3.14 -4.53 2.40
C TYR A 34 3.10 -5.98 1.95
N ALA A 35 1.91 -6.50 1.66
CA ALA A 35 1.76 -7.87 1.18
C ALA A 35 2.49 -8.07 -0.15
N LEU A 36 2.39 -7.09 -1.05
CA LEU A 36 3.10 -7.17 -2.31
C LEU A 36 4.61 -7.12 -2.12
N TYR A 37 5.05 -6.34 -1.14
CA TYR A 37 6.47 -6.23 -0.86
C TYR A 37 7.04 -7.55 -0.33
N ILE A 38 6.40 -8.14 0.68
CA ILE A 38 6.95 -9.34 1.29
C ILE A 38 6.84 -10.55 0.37
N SER A 39 5.93 -10.52 -0.59
CA SER A 39 5.82 -11.62 -1.56
C SER A 39 7.00 -11.64 -2.52
N ASN A 40 7.57 -10.46 -2.81
CA ASN A 40 8.73 -10.30 -3.67
C ASN A 40 8.53 -10.88 -5.08
N ASN A 41 7.29 -11.11 -5.48
CA ASN A 41 6.91 -11.62 -6.79
C ASN A 41 5.53 -11.08 -7.12
N PRO A 42 5.21 -10.96 -8.41
CA PRO A 42 3.82 -10.63 -8.75
C PRO A 42 2.88 -11.67 -8.18
N ILE A 43 1.76 -11.24 -7.64
CA ILE A 43 0.79 -12.17 -7.06
C ILE A 43 -0.59 -11.94 -7.64
N ARG A 44 -1.38 -13.00 -7.63
CA ARG A 44 -2.73 -12.95 -8.17
C ARG A 44 -3.72 -12.48 -7.12
N TYR A 45 -4.88 -12.07 -7.59
CA TYR A 45 -5.94 -11.53 -6.76
C TYR A 45 -6.30 -12.46 -5.60
N ASN A 46 -6.54 -13.74 -5.90
CA ASN A 46 -7.00 -14.67 -4.87
C ASN A 46 -5.91 -14.95 -3.83
N GLN A 47 -4.66 -14.98 -4.26
CA GLN A 47 -3.56 -15.13 -3.32
C GLN A 47 -3.48 -13.92 -2.40
N LEU A 48 -3.60 -12.73 -2.96
CA LEU A 48 -3.58 -11.50 -2.18
C LEU A 48 -4.74 -11.48 -1.19
N LYS A 49 -5.92 -11.88 -1.64
CA LYS A 49 -7.08 -11.91 -0.76
C LYS A 49 -6.87 -12.85 0.43
N ARG A 50 -6.24 -14.00 0.19
CA ARG A 50 -5.94 -14.90 1.30
C ARG A 50 -4.94 -14.30 2.28
N MET A 51 -3.95 -13.58 1.78
CA MET A 51 -2.96 -12.95 2.65
C MET A 51 -3.56 -11.87 3.53
N LEU A 52 -4.59 -11.19 3.04
CA LEU A 52 -5.20 -10.10 3.77
C LEU A 52 -6.29 -10.53 4.74
N GLY A 53 -6.76 -11.75 4.63
CA GLY A 53 -7.74 -12.29 5.59
C GLY A 53 -9.14 -11.75 5.34
N ASP A 54 -9.65 -10.98 6.29
CA ASP A 54 -11.05 -10.58 6.30
C ASP A 54 -11.41 -9.40 5.42
N ILE A 55 -10.94 -9.36 4.22
CA ILE A 55 -11.31 -8.29 3.30
C ILE A 55 -12.36 -8.80 2.33
N SER A 56 -13.39 -7.99 2.07
CA SER A 56 -14.40 -8.37 1.09
C SER A 56 -13.86 -8.19 -0.33
N PHE A 57 -14.47 -8.88 -1.29
CA PHE A 57 -14.11 -8.71 -2.69
C PHE A 57 -14.27 -7.26 -3.13
N LYS A 58 -15.34 -6.62 -2.70
CA LYS A 58 -15.59 -5.24 -3.09
C LYS A 58 -14.50 -4.32 -2.56
N THR A 59 -14.15 -4.46 -1.30
CA THR A 59 -13.13 -3.61 -0.70
C THR A 59 -11.77 -3.84 -1.32
N LEU A 60 -11.39 -5.09 -1.55
CA LEU A 60 -10.09 -5.37 -2.16
C LEU A 60 -10.04 -4.82 -3.58
N THR A 61 -11.09 -5.04 -4.37
CA THR A 61 -11.14 -4.54 -5.74
C THR A 61 -11.02 -3.03 -5.77
N ASN A 62 -11.74 -2.34 -4.89
CA ASN A 62 -11.67 -0.88 -4.84
C ASN A 62 -10.30 -0.39 -4.39
N THR A 63 -9.73 -1.07 -3.39
CA THR A 63 -8.40 -0.71 -2.89
C THR A 63 -7.34 -0.85 -4.00
N LEU A 64 -7.41 -1.96 -4.74
CA LEU A 64 -6.46 -2.17 -5.83
C LEU A 64 -6.61 -1.12 -6.93
N LYS A 65 -7.85 -0.74 -7.26
CA LYS A 65 -8.08 0.30 -8.26
C LYS A 65 -7.50 1.64 -7.80
N GLU A 66 -7.67 1.98 -6.54
CA GLU A 66 -7.14 3.24 -6.02
C GLU A 66 -5.62 3.25 -6.05
N LEU A 67 -5.01 2.14 -5.63
CA LEU A 67 -3.55 2.05 -5.64
C LEU A 67 -3.00 2.09 -7.06
N GLU A 68 -3.68 1.47 -8.00
CA GLU A 68 -3.28 1.51 -9.39
C GLU A 68 -3.42 2.92 -9.95
N ASN A 69 -4.51 3.60 -9.66
CA ASN A 69 -4.71 4.99 -10.07
C ASN A 69 -3.63 5.90 -9.54
N ASP A 70 -3.17 5.65 -8.32
CA ASP A 70 -2.11 6.46 -7.71
C ASP A 70 -0.72 5.99 -8.15
N GLN A 71 -0.66 5.03 -9.07
CA GLN A 71 0.58 4.53 -9.66
C GLN A 71 1.50 3.88 -8.63
N LEU A 72 0.93 3.31 -7.59
CA LEU A 72 1.70 2.60 -6.57
C LEU A 72 1.84 1.13 -6.89
N ILE A 73 0.91 0.58 -7.67
CA ILE A 73 0.97 -0.82 -8.08
C ILE A 73 0.72 -0.93 -9.57
N ASN A 74 1.22 -2.03 -10.12
CA ASN A 74 0.96 -2.44 -11.50
C ASN A 74 -0.09 -3.53 -11.49
N ARG A 75 -0.95 -3.51 -12.49
CA ARG A 75 -1.88 -4.59 -12.76
C ARG A 75 -1.57 -5.10 -14.17
N LYS A 76 -1.19 -6.36 -14.28
CA LYS A 76 -0.86 -6.95 -15.57
C LYS A 76 -1.81 -8.08 -15.88
N GLU A 77 -2.48 -7.96 -17.01
CA GLU A 77 -3.42 -8.96 -17.47
C GLU A 77 -2.80 -9.78 -18.58
N TYR A 78 -2.96 -11.10 -18.49
CA TYR A 78 -2.42 -12.02 -19.49
C TYR A 78 -3.58 -12.58 -20.31
N PRO A 79 -3.49 -12.53 -21.65
CA PRO A 79 -4.58 -13.02 -22.52
C PRO A 79 -4.53 -14.53 -22.60
N GLN A 80 -5.12 -15.19 -21.63
CA GLN A 80 -5.21 -16.64 -21.62
C GLN A 80 -6.57 -17.04 -21.06
N VAL A 81 -6.90 -18.33 -21.09
CA VAL A 81 -8.18 -18.85 -20.63
C VAL A 81 -7.90 -19.89 -19.55
N PRO A 82 -8.36 -19.63 -18.30
CA PRO A 82 -9.00 -18.40 -17.85
C PRO A 82 -7.99 -17.25 -17.80
N PRO A 83 -8.47 -16.01 -17.83
CA PRO A 83 -7.54 -14.88 -17.80
C PRO A 83 -6.76 -14.85 -16.50
N LYS A 84 -5.55 -14.34 -16.61
CA LYS A 84 -4.65 -14.22 -15.46
C LYS A 84 -4.31 -12.77 -15.23
N VAL A 85 -4.43 -12.31 -13.99
CA VAL A 85 -4.09 -10.95 -13.62
C VAL A 85 -3.12 -11.01 -12.45
N GLU A 86 -2.02 -10.26 -12.56
CA GLU A 86 -1.01 -10.20 -11.52
C GLU A 86 -0.81 -8.76 -11.06
N TYR A 87 -0.51 -8.60 -9.77
CA TYR A 87 -0.25 -7.31 -9.15
C TYR A 87 1.17 -7.28 -8.61
N SER A 88 1.80 -6.12 -8.75
CA SER A 88 3.16 -5.92 -8.24
C SER A 88 3.35 -4.44 -7.92
N LEU A 89 4.41 -4.13 -7.15
CA LEU A 89 4.71 -2.75 -6.82
C LEU A 89 5.38 -2.06 -8.01
N THR A 90 5.06 -0.76 -8.17
CA THR A 90 5.81 0.10 -9.08
C THR A 90 7.05 0.60 -8.37
N GLU A 91 7.91 1.34 -9.09
CA GLU A 91 9.03 2.03 -8.43
C GLU A 91 8.54 3.00 -7.38
N LYS A 92 7.45 3.71 -7.67
CA LYS A 92 6.87 4.64 -6.73
C LYS A 92 6.38 3.89 -5.48
N GLY A 93 5.71 2.74 -5.68
CA GLY A 93 5.29 1.91 -4.56
C GLY A 93 6.47 1.42 -3.74
N LEU A 94 7.54 0.99 -4.41
CA LEU A 94 8.74 0.56 -3.70
C LEU A 94 9.35 1.69 -2.88
N SER A 95 9.23 2.92 -3.32
CA SER A 95 9.79 4.06 -2.59
C SER A 95 9.09 4.29 -1.24
N LEU A 96 7.90 3.72 -1.05
CA LEU A 96 7.19 3.80 0.22
C LEU A 96 7.62 2.73 1.23
N ILE A 97 8.37 1.73 0.79
CA ILE A 97 8.70 0.62 1.67
C ILE A 97 9.47 1.05 2.93
N PRO A 98 10.44 2.00 2.85
CA PRO A 98 11.08 2.45 4.09
C PRO A 98 10.09 3.00 5.12
N VAL A 99 9.01 3.64 4.66
CA VAL A 99 7.98 4.14 5.56
C VAL A 99 7.24 2.97 6.21
N LEU A 100 6.86 1.98 5.41
CA LEU A 100 6.17 0.81 5.93
C LEU A 100 7.05 -0.02 6.85
N ASP A 101 8.34 -0.13 6.53
CA ASP A 101 9.29 -0.82 7.41
C ASP A 101 9.40 -0.12 8.75
N ALA A 102 9.39 1.21 8.76
CA ALA A 102 9.44 1.95 10.03
C ALA A 102 8.22 1.64 10.89
N ILE A 103 7.05 1.54 10.27
CA ILE A 103 5.84 1.15 10.98
C ILE A 103 6.00 -0.26 11.55
N CYS A 104 6.54 -1.16 10.75
CA CYS A 104 6.76 -2.54 11.17
C CYS A 104 7.71 -2.62 12.37
N TYR A 105 8.84 -1.93 12.29
CA TYR A 105 9.83 -1.94 13.36
C TYR A 105 9.25 -1.41 14.67
N TRP A 106 8.53 -0.30 14.57
CA TRP A 106 7.93 0.26 15.77
C TRP A 106 6.99 -0.75 16.43
N GLY A 107 6.15 -1.41 15.60
CA GLY A 107 5.22 -2.39 16.10
C GLY A 107 5.91 -3.59 16.75
N GLU A 108 6.97 -4.10 16.09
CA GLU A 108 7.69 -5.24 16.62
C GLU A 108 8.28 -4.94 18.00
N GLU A 109 8.82 -3.74 18.17
CA GLU A 109 9.35 -3.34 19.47
C GLU A 109 8.29 -3.32 20.54
N GLN A 110 7.09 -2.86 20.19
CA GLN A 110 6.01 -2.82 21.17
C GLN A 110 5.52 -4.23 21.53
N LEU A 111 5.49 -5.12 20.55
CA LEU A 111 5.03 -6.49 20.79
C LEU A 111 5.97 -7.26 21.71
N GLU A 112 7.24 -6.91 21.72
CA GLU A 112 8.21 -7.59 22.57
C GLU A 112 8.15 -7.13 24.01
N LYS A 113 7.39 -6.11 24.30
CA LYS A 113 7.24 -5.59 25.65
C LYS A 113 5.92 -6.02 26.29
#